data_e517328364c95bf345128090d2755a83
#
_entry.id   e517328364c95bf345128090d2755a83
#
_cell.length_a   1.000
_cell.length_b   1.000
_cell.length_c   1.000
_cell.angle_alpha   90.00
_cell.angle_beta   90.00
_cell.angle_gamma   90.00
#
_symmetry.space_group_name_H-M   'P 1'
#
loop_
_entity.id
_entity.type
_entity.pdbx_description
1 polymer ?
#
loop_
_entity_poly.entity_id
_entity_poly.type
_entity_poly.pdbx_seq_one_letter_code
_entity_poly.pdbx_strand_id
1 'polypeptide(L)'
;GHVPAPAGDGGQSARDLYRLGRARLLRTPFSDYETEIRKQLTGMFGGSGFDAGRDIEAITVNRWSHGYAYEYLDMHDPDWAEGVAPHELARAQFGRISIANSDSEAYAYVQAAIDAAIRAAEEQTGAI
;
A
#
# COMPACT_ATOMS: atom_id res chain seq x y z
N GLY A 1 -14.39 -4.15 -4.94
CA GLY A 1 -14.06 -4.69 -6.25
C GLY A 1 -12.55 -4.63 -6.44
N HIS A 2 -11.96 -5.79 -6.67
CA HIS A 2 -10.53 -5.89 -7.01
C HIS A 2 -10.33 -5.23 -8.36
N VAL A 3 -9.55 -4.15 -8.42
CA VAL A 3 -9.07 -3.61 -9.70
C VAL A 3 -7.97 -4.56 -10.17
N PRO A 4 -8.15 -5.29 -11.27
CA PRO A 4 -7.11 -6.19 -11.76
C PRO A 4 -5.86 -5.36 -12.07
N ALA A 5 -4.70 -5.86 -11.66
CA ALA A 5 -3.43 -5.31 -12.11
C ALA A 5 -3.39 -5.32 -13.64
N PRO A 6 -2.90 -4.26 -14.30
CA PRO A 6 -2.77 -4.25 -15.74
C PRO A 6 -1.86 -5.41 -16.18
N ALA A 7 -2.32 -6.17 -17.19
CA ALA A 7 -1.49 -7.19 -17.81
C ALA A 7 -0.21 -6.53 -18.33
N GLY A 8 0.94 -6.95 -17.81
CA GLY A 8 2.24 -6.42 -18.23
C GLY A 8 2.59 -6.93 -19.62
N ASP A 9 2.91 -6.03 -20.50
CA ASP A 9 3.68 -6.34 -21.70
C ASP A 9 5.12 -6.68 -21.25
N GLY A 10 5.62 -7.79 -21.72
CA GLY A 10 6.78 -8.50 -21.23
C GLY A 10 8.06 -7.65 -21.11
N GLY A 11 8.30 -7.10 -19.94
CA GLY A 11 9.52 -6.37 -19.62
C GLY A 11 9.48 -5.53 -18.34
N GLN A 12 8.31 -5.21 -17.79
CA GLN A 12 8.20 -4.42 -16.56
C GLN A 12 8.06 -5.33 -15.33
N SER A 13 8.82 -5.04 -14.28
CA SER A 13 8.67 -5.76 -13.02
C SER A 13 7.31 -5.46 -12.37
N ALA A 14 6.80 -6.39 -11.54
CA ALA A 14 5.56 -6.16 -10.79
C ALA A 14 5.62 -4.86 -9.96
N ARG A 15 6.79 -4.56 -9.39
CA ARG A 15 7.01 -3.31 -8.63
C ARG A 15 6.90 -2.06 -9.50
N ASP A 16 7.32 -2.11 -10.75
CA ASP A 16 7.17 -0.97 -11.68
C ASP A 16 5.71 -0.75 -12.03
N LEU A 17 4.95 -1.81 -12.25
CA LEU A 17 3.49 -1.73 -12.47
C LEU A 17 2.77 -1.12 -11.26
N TYR A 18 3.14 -1.51 -10.05
CA TYR A 18 2.57 -0.91 -8.81
C TYR A 18 2.94 0.56 -8.68
N ARG A 19 4.18 0.96 -9.00
CA ARG A 19 4.60 2.37 -9.01
C ARG A 19 3.81 3.19 -10.03
N LEU A 20 3.60 2.66 -11.22
CA LEU A 20 2.79 3.31 -12.27
C LEU A 20 1.32 3.45 -11.85
N GLY A 21 0.73 2.40 -11.29
CA GLY A 21 -0.63 2.41 -10.76
C GLY A 21 -0.82 3.47 -9.68
N ARG A 22 0.12 3.54 -8.72
CA ARG A 22 0.14 4.56 -7.68
C ARG A 22 0.30 5.96 -8.23
N ALA A 23 1.22 6.18 -9.16
CA ALA A 23 1.43 7.48 -9.80
C ALA A 23 0.17 7.94 -10.53
N ARG A 24 -0.53 7.03 -11.22
CA ARG A 24 -1.81 7.30 -11.86
C ARG A 24 -2.88 7.69 -10.85
N LEU A 25 -3.05 6.90 -9.79
CA LEU A 25 -4.00 7.16 -8.71
C LEU A 25 -3.84 8.57 -8.13
N LEU A 26 -2.60 8.97 -7.83
CA LEU A 26 -2.31 10.27 -7.22
C LEU A 26 -2.47 11.44 -8.18
N ARG A 27 -2.24 11.24 -9.48
CA ARG A 27 -2.36 12.28 -10.52
C ARG A 27 -3.78 12.47 -11.04
N THR A 28 -4.65 11.48 -10.83
CA THR A 28 -6.04 11.56 -11.29
C THR A 28 -6.75 12.72 -10.57
N PRO A 29 -7.31 13.70 -11.27
CA PRO A 29 -8.02 14.80 -10.66
C PRO A 29 -9.31 14.34 -9.98
N PHE A 30 -9.78 15.09 -9.00
CA PHE A 30 -11.02 14.76 -8.27
C PHE A 30 -12.24 14.66 -9.20
N SER A 31 -12.33 15.54 -10.20
CA SER A 31 -13.42 15.54 -11.19
C SER A 31 -13.58 14.20 -11.91
N ASP A 32 -12.49 13.51 -12.18
CA ASP A 32 -12.52 12.22 -12.88
C ASP A 32 -13.06 11.12 -11.95
N TYR A 33 -12.67 11.15 -10.66
CA TYR A 33 -13.24 10.26 -9.65
C TYR A 33 -14.72 10.52 -9.45
N GLU A 34 -15.11 11.77 -9.32
CA GLU A 34 -16.52 12.16 -9.16
C GLU A 34 -17.36 11.68 -10.34
N THR A 35 -16.89 11.93 -11.56
CA THR A 35 -17.57 11.51 -12.79
C THR A 35 -17.76 10.01 -12.83
N GLU A 36 -16.71 9.25 -12.53
CA GLU A 36 -16.77 7.78 -12.59
C GLU A 36 -17.64 7.19 -11.48
N ILE A 37 -17.57 7.74 -10.26
CA ILE A 37 -18.43 7.32 -9.14
C ILE A 37 -19.91 7.55 -9.47
N ARG A 38 -20.27 8.74 -9.95
CA ARG A 38 -21.66 9.07 -10.33
C ARG A 38 -22.14 8.15 -11.46
N LYS A 39 -21.32 7.90 -12.47
CA LYS A 39 -21.63 7.00 -13.57
C LYS A 39 -21.86 5.55 -13.10
N GLN A 40 -20.98 5.02 -12.25
CA GLN A 40 -21.12 3.68 -11.72
C GLN A 40 -22.39 3.52 -10.87
N LEU A 41 -22.64 4.45 -9.96
CA LEU A 41 -23.84 4.41 -9.12
C LEU A 41 -25.12 4.57 -9.94
N THR A 42 -25.12 5.41 -10.95
CA THR A 42 -26.25 5.52 -11.89
C THR A 42 -26.46 4.23 -12.66
N GLY A 43 -25.39 3.59 -13.12
CA GLY A 43 -25.48 2.28 -13.81
C GLY A 43 -26.02 1.17 -12.91
N MET A 44 -25.67 1.19 -11.62
CA MET A 44 -26.12 0.16 -10.66
C MET A 44 -27.54 0.39 -10.16
N PHE A 45 -27.94 1.64 -9.92
CA PHE A 45 -29.16 1.98 -9.17
C PHE A 45 -30.16 2.85 -9.95
N GLY A 46 -29.81 3.36 -11.14
CA GLY A 46 -30.69 4.24 -11.92
C GLY A 46 -32.04 3.61 -12.27
N GLY A 47 -32.07 2.30 -12.53
CA GLY A 47 -33.31 1.55 -12.75
C GLY A 47 -34.25 1.49 -11.54
N SER A 48 -33.77 1.81 -10.34
CA SER A 48 -34.53 1.84 -9.09
C SER A 48 -34.94 3.26 -8.67
N GLY A 49 -34.81 4.24 -9.57
CA GLY A 49 -35.16 5.63 -9.29
C GLY A 49 -34.08 6.48 -8.63
N PHE A 50 -32.86 5.96 -8.52
CA PHE A 50 -31.71 6.72 -8.07
C PHE A 50 -31.29 7.77 -9.10
N ASP A 51 -31.06 8.99 -8.65
CA ASP A 51 -30.51 10.10 -9.43
C ASP A 51 -29.23 10.64 -8.76
N ALA A 52 -28.11 10.53 -9.47
CA ALA A 52 -26.81 10.90 -8.92
C ALA A 52 -26.69 12.42 -8.62
N GLY A 53 -27.47 13.27 -9.29
CA GLY A 53 -27.49 14.71 -9.02
C GLY A 53 -28.27 15.06 -7.76
N ARG A 54 -29.35 14.32 -7.51
CA ARG A 54 -30.26 14.54 -6.36
C ARG A 54 -29.81 13.79 -5.12
N ASP A 55 -29.36 12.55 -5.27
CA ASP A 55 -29.23 11.60 -4.16
C ASP A 55 -27.80 11.52 -3.60
N ILE A 56 -26.81 12.09 -4.30
CA ILE A 56 -25.43 12.19 -3.78
C ILE A 56 -25.18 13.60 -3.26
N GLU A 57 -25.14 13.74 -1.95
CA GLU A 57 -24.88 15.02 -1.29
C GLU A 57 -23.39 15.40 -1.36
N ALA A 58 -22.49 14.46 -1.12
CA ALA A 58 -21.06 14.69 -1.14
C ALA A 58 -20.28 13.43 -1.54
N ILE A 59 -19.10 13.63 -2.12
CA ILE A 59 -18.14 12.58 -2.44
C ILE A 59 -16.80 12.95 -1.84
N THR A 60 -16.19 12.04 -1.10
CA THR A 60 -14.80 12.15 -0.62
C THR A 60 -13.96 11.06 -1.23
N VAL A 61 -12.73 11.38 -1.63
CA VAL A 61 -11.76 10.45 -2.17
C VAL A 61 -10.50 10.49 -1.33
N ASN A 62 -10.32 9.48 -0.49
CA ASN A 62 -9.12 9.32 0.33
C ASN A 62 -8.08 8.54 -0.47
N ARG A 63 -6.92 9.15 -0.72
CA ARG A 63 -5.84 8.57 -1.49
C ARG A 63 -4.59 8.39 -0.64
N TRP A 64 -4.16 7.16 -0.50
CA TRP A 64 -2.92 6.82 0.19
C TRP A 64 -1.80 6.71 -0.83
N SER A 65 -0.71 7.45 -0.62
CA SER A 65 0.47 7.38 -1.50
C SER A 65 1.15 6.01 -1.44
N HIS A 66 1.10 5.37 -0.29
CA HIS A 66 1.57 4.02 -0.02
C HIS A 66 0.54 3.31 0.84
N GLY A 67 0.32 2.09 0.58
CA GLY A 67 -0.51 1.21 1.37
C GLY A 67 -0.11 -0.21 0.99
N TYR A 68 -0.26 -0.96 1.85
CA TYR A 68 0.03 -1.33 3.16
C TYR A 68 1.45 -0.98 3.65
N ALA A 69 2.11 -1.89 4.43
CA ALA A 69 3.55 -1.86 4.65
C ALA A 69 4.30 -2.40 3.42
N TYR A 70 5.62 -2.18 3.36
CA TYR A 70 6.48 -2.90 2.43
C TYR A 70 6.36 -4.41 2.71
N GLU A 71 6.19 -5.20 1.65
CA GLU A 71 6.17 -6.66 1.73
C GLU A 71 7.25 -7.27 0.85
N TYR A 72 7.89 -8.31 1.36
CA TYR A 72 8.69 -9.23 0.56
C TYR A 72 7.76 -10.07 -0.31
N LEU A 73 8.11 -10.21 -1.58
CA LEU A 73 7.32 -10.95 -2.57
C LEU A 73 8.15 -12.12 -3.12
N ASP A 74 7.98 -13.31 -2.58
CA ASP A 74 8.74 -14.52 -2.94
C ASP A 74 8.88 -14.76 -4.44
N MET A 75 7.85 -14.39 -5.22
CA MET A 75 7.86 -14.57 -6.68
C MET A 75 8.63 -13.48 -7.45
N HIS A 76 8.98 -12.36 -6.81
CA HIS A 76 9.48 -11.17 -7.51
C HIS A 76 10.74 -10.58 -6.89
N ASP A 77 10.96 -10.81 -5.62
CA ASP A 77 12.15 -10.35 -4.92
C ASP A 77 13.23 -11.43 -4.95
N PRO A 78 14.51 -11.05 -4.96
CA PRO A 78 15.60 -12.00 -4.86
C PRO A 78 15.57 -12.79 -3.55
N ASP A 79 16.08 -13.99 -3.58
CA ASP A 79 16.31 -14.81 -2.39
C ASP A 79 17.52 -14.25 -1.63
N TRP A 80 17.25 -13.40 -0.63
CA TRP A 80 18.27 -12.75 0.18
C TRP A 80 18.82 -13.72 1.22
N ALA A 81 20.13 -13.70 1.43
CA ALA A 81 20.70 -14.35 2.61
C ALA A 81 20.21 -13.64 3.88
N GLU A 82 20.18 -14.34 5.00
CA GLU A 82 19.79 -13.80 6.31
C GLU A 82 20.64 -12.56 6.66
N GLY A 83 20.02 -11.51 7.13
CA GLY A 83 20.66 -10.27 7.53
C GLY A 83 21.02 -9.31 6.40
N VAL A 84 20.79 -9.66 5.12
CA VAL A 84 21.13 -8.79 3.97
C VAL A 84 19.94 -8.34 3.14
N ALA A 85 18.73 -8.73 3.50
CA ALA A 85 17.54 -8.22 2.86
C ALA A 85 17.40 -6.69 3.10
N PRO A 86 16.87 -5.92 2.13
CA PRO A 86 16.79 -4.47 2.23
C PRO A 86 16.12 -3.95 3.51
N HIS A 87 15.07 -4.61 3.99
CA HIS A 87 14.37 -4.25 5.22
C HIS A 87 15.20 -4.58 6.47
N GLU A 88 15.98 -5.66 6.47
CA GLU A 88 16.90 -6.03 7.56
C GLU A 88 18.04 -5.04 7.69
N LEU A 89 18.66 -4.67 6.56
CA LEU A 89 19.71 -3.64 6.53
C LEU A 89 19.15 -2.27 6.96
N ALA A 90 17.96 -1.92 6.49
CA ALA A 90 17.34 -0.62 6.79
C ALA A 90 16.91 -0.49 8.25
N ARG A 91 16.57 -1.60 8.93
CA ARG A 91 16.18 -1.59 10.34
C ARG A 91 17.33 -1.69 11.33
N ALA A 92 18.56 -1.84 10.85
CA ALA A 92 19.71 -1.93 11.71
C ALA A 92 19.80 -0.74 12.67
N GLN A 93 20.03 -1.01 13.96
CA GLN A 93 20.14 0.02 14.98
C GLN A 93 21.25 1.01 14.64
N PHE A 94 20.95 2.31 14.73
CA PHE A 94 21.93 3.37 14.56
C PHE A 94 22.11 4.16 15.86
N GLY A 95 23.14 3.84 16.62
CA GLY A 95 23.39 4.43 17.93
C GLY A 95 22.22 4.16 18.89
N ARG A 96 21.51 5.23 19.29
CA ARG A 96 20.32 5.14 20.16
C ARG A 96 19.00 5.24 19.39
N ILE A 97 19.03 4.99 18.09
CA ILE A 97 17.84 5.04 17.23
C ILE A 97 17.52 3.62 16.78
N SER A 98 16.29 3.18 17.03
CA SER A 98 15.72 1.93 16.54
C SER A 98 14.47 2.21 15.72
N ILE A 99 14.20 1.39 14.73
CA ILE A 99 13.02 1.50 13.85
C ILE A 99 11.99 0.45 14.28
N ALA A 100 10.77 0.91 14.57
CA ALA A 100 9.66 0.06 15.01
C ALA A 100 8.42 0.30 14.15
N ASN A 101 8.38 -0.27 12.97
CA ASN A 101 7.20 -0.26 12.10
C ASN A 101 7.12 -1.54 11.28
N SER A 102 5.95 -1.81 10.69
CA SER A 102 5.73 -3.01 9.88
C SER A 102 6.55 -3.06 8.58
N ASP A 103 6.97 -1.91 8.02
CA ASP A 103 7.87 -1.89 6.86
C ASP A 103 9.22 -2.53 7.17
N SER A 104 9.68 -2.40 8.42
CA SER A 104 10.95 -2.98 8.86
C SER A 104 10.92 -4.51 9.02
N GLU A 105 9.74 -5.10 9.02
CA GLU A 105 9.55 -6.56 9.05
C GLU A 105 9.16 -7.12 7.67
N ALA A 106 8.99 -6.26 6.67
CA ALA A 106 8.55 -6.61 5.31
C ALA A 106 7.26 -7.45 5.27
N TYR A 107 6.35 -7.21 6.22
CA TYR A 107 5.12 -7.97 6.39
C TYR A 107 3.97 -7.09 6.92
N ALA A 108 2.89 -6.95 6.12
CA ALA A 108 1.81 -6.00 6.36
C ALA A 108 0.73 -6.53 7.33
N TYR A 109 1.13 -7.03 8.49
CA TYR A 109 0.22 -7.56 9.51
C TYR A 109 0.49 -7.00 10.90
N VAL A 110 -0.49 -7.07 11.77
CA VAL A 110 -0.40 -6.54 13.14
C VAL A 110 0.73 -7.19 13.94
N GLN A 111 0.92 -8.50 13.79
CA GLN A 111 2.01 -9.21 14.47
C GLN A 111 3.39 -8.67 14.05
N ALA A 112 3.61 -8.33 12.79
CA ALA A 112 4.87 -7.73 12.34
C ALA A 112 5.14 -6.38 13.02
N ALA A 113 4.11 -5.58 13.24
CA ALA A 113 4.24 -4.33 13.99
C ALA A 113 4.57 -4.56 15.47
N ILE A 114 4.02 -5.61 16.08
CA ILE A 114 4.33 -6.02 17.46
C ILE A 114 5.78 -6.52 17.55
N ASP A 115 6.20 -7.40 16.64
CA ASP A 115 7.56 -7.93 16.60
C ASP A 115 8.60 -6.82 16.40
N ALA A 116 8.32 -5.85 15.51
CA ALA A 116 9.13 -4.66 15.33
C ALA A 116 9.28 -3.83 16.62
N ALA A 117 8.19 -3.69 17.37
CA ALA A 117 8.20 -2.95 18.64
C ALA A 117 9.01 -3.69 19.71
N ILE A 118 8.86 -5.00 19.82
CA ILE A 118 9.62 -5.84 20.77
C ILE A 118 11.11 -5.73 20.45
N ARG A 119 11.51 -5.99 19.21
CA ARG A 119 12.90 -5.88 18.77
C ARG A 119 13.49 -4.50 19.07
N ALA A 120 12.79 -3.41 18.73
CA ALA A 120 13.25 -2.06 18.99
C ALA A 120 13.42 -1.76 20.50
N ALA A 121 12.52 -2.30 21.34
CA ALA A 121 12.65 -2.18 22.79
C ALA A 121 13.87 -2.95 23.34
N GLU A 122 14.11 -4.16 22.83
CA GLU A 122 15.28 -4.97 23.20
C GLU A 122 16.58 -4.31 22.78
N GLU A 123 16.67 -3.77 21.55
CA GLU A 123 17.80 -2.98 21.07
C GLU A 123 18.12 -1.79 22.00
N GLN A 124 17.10 -1.11 22.51
CA GLN A 124 17.29 0.06 23.40
C GLN A 124 17.67 -0.33 24.84
N THR A 125 17.29 -1.50 25.28
CA THR A 125 17.61 -2.02 26.63
C THR A 125 18.93 -2.79 26.67
N GLY A 126 19.51 -3.08 25.52
CA GLY A 126 20.73 -3.91 25.43
C GLY A 126 20.46 -5.38 25.77
N ALA A 127 19.24 -5.86 25.53
CA ALA A 127 18.81 -7.23 25.83
C ALA A 127 19.09 -8.22 24.67
N ILE A 128 19.77 -7.76 23.62
CA ILE A 128 20.23 -8.55 22.47
C ILE A 128 21.75 -8.62 22.48
#